data_cdab72803c096d0023a97eca5bab2fd4
#
_entry.id   cdab72803c096d0023a97eca5bab2fd4
#
_cell.length_a   1.000
_cell.length_b   1.000
_cell.length_c   1.000
_cell.angle_alpha   90.00
_cell.angle_beta   90.00
_cell.angle_gamma   90.00
#
_symmetry.space_group_name_H-M   'P 1'
#
loop_
_entity.id
_entity.type
_entity.pdbx_description
1 polymer ?
#
loop_
_entity_poly.entity_id
_entity_poly.type
_entity_poly.pdbx_seq_one_letter_code
_entity_poly.pdbx_strand_id
1 'polypeptide(L)'
;MKRFKYIFRAFLAVLLINLTTLANAQDFQGNRPQENSERNYMSSPESQAWLDSVDISLLTCGPGQEVWSYYGHTALRIEDHVHGTDLAVNWGMFSFKQAFFILRFVFGMTDYQIGIFPMEHFIAEYSSEGRWVRQRSSVSTLMK
;
A
#
# COMPACT_ATOMS: atom_id res chain seq x y z
N MET A 1 -23.21 44.94 3.89
CA MET A 1 -23.64 44.22 2.69
C MET A 1 -22.52 43.81 1.71
N LYS A 2 -21.43 44.57 1.54
CA LYS A 2 -20.33 44.20 0.59
C LYS A 2 -19.55 42.94 1.00
N ARG A 3 -19.27 42.75 2.29
CA ARG A 3 -18.52 41.56 2.80
C ARG A 3 -19.25 40.21 2.60
N PHE A 4 -20.55 40.20 2.70
CA PHE A 4 -21.35 38.99 2.47
C PHE A 4 -21.29 38.46 1.02
N LYS A 5 -21.22 39.38 0.04
CA LYS A 5 -21.07 39.03 -1.37
C LYS A 5 -19.74 38.35 -1.69
N TYR A 6 -18.65 38.70 -0.99
CA TYR A 6 -17.35 38.08 -1.19
C TYR A 6 -17.27 36.67 -0.57
N ILE A 7 -17.87 36.47 0.62
CA ILE A 7 -17.99 35.19 1.27
C ILE A 7 -18.81 34.22 0.43
N PHE A 8 -19.95 34.68 -0.10
CA PHE A 8 -20.82 33.87 -0.96
C PHE A 8 -20.14 33.51 -2.29
N ARG A 9 -19.36 34.40 -2.90
CA ARG A 9 -18.59 34.13 -4.11
C ARG A 9 -17.45 33.13 -3.86
N ALA A 10 -16.77 33.25 -2.73
CA ALA A 10 -15.73 32.29 -2.34
C ALA A 10 -16.32 30.89 -2.08
N PHE A 11 -17.49 30.81 -1.43
CA PHE A 11 -18.18 29.55 -1.20
C PHE A 11 -18.65 28.89 -2.51
N LEU A 12 -19.19 29.70 -3.43
CA LEU A 12 -19.59 29.21 -4.75
C LEU A 12 -18.41 28.71 -5.58
N ALA A 13 -17.26 29.38 -5.51
CA ALA A 13 -16.02 28.92 -6.19
C ALA A 13 -15.53 27.59 -5.65
N VAL A 14 -15.52 27.41 -4.32
CA VAL A 14 -15.14 26.14 -3.68
C VAL A 14 -16.14 25.04 -4.07
N LEU A 15 -17.44 25.32 -4.15
CA LEU A 15 -18.46 24.36 -4.56
C LEU A 15 -18.26 23.93 -6.02
N LEU A 16 -17.93 24.87 -6.92
CA LEU A 16 -17.68 24.58 -8.34
C LEU A 16 -16.40 23.75 -8.53
N ILE A 17 -15.35 24.00 -7.75
CA ILE A 17 -14.12 23.19 -7.79
C ILE A 17 -14.40 21.74 -7.35
N ASN A 18 -15.24 21.55 -6.32
CA ASN A 18 -15.63 20.20 -5.89
C ASN A 18 -16.51 19.48 -6.92
N LEU A 19 -17.35 20.18 -7.67
CA LEU A 19 -18.16 19.58 -8.74
C LEU A 19 -17.28 19.11 -9.92
N THR A 20 -16.26 19.88 -10.28
CA THR A 20 -15.32 19.51 -11.38
C THR A 20 -14.43 18.32 -11.00
N THR A 21 -14.02 18.21 -9.73
CA THR A 21 -13.28 17.04 -9.25
C THR A 21 -14.15 15.78 -9.23
N LEU A 22 -15.45 15.90 -8.92
CA LEU A 22 -16.38 14.78 -8.96
C LEU A 22 -16.65 14.31 -10.41
N ALA A 23 -16.76 15.23 -11.36
CA ALA A 23 -16.91 14.89 -12.78
C ALA A 23 -15.68 14.18 -13.34
N ASN A 24 -14.47 14.64 -13.00
CA ASN A 24 -13.22 13.98 -13.40
C ASN A 24 -13.03 12.59 -12.75
N ALA A 25 -13.59 12.35 -11.56
CA ALA A 25 -13.56 11.04 -10.92
C ALA A 25 -14.45 10.01 -11.65
N GLN A 26 -15.52 10.45 -12.32
CA GLN A 26 -16.40 9.59 -13.11
C GLN A 26 -15.74 9.19 -14.45
N ASP A 27 -14.96 10.09 -15.08
CA ASP A 27 -14.20 9.77 -16.31
C ASP A 27 -13.07 8.77 -16.07
N PHE A 28 -12.51 8.70 -14.85
CA PHE A 28 -11.50 7.71 -14.49
C PHE A 28 -12.05 6.27 -14.43
N GLN A 29 -13.36 6.08 -14.30
CA GLN A 29 -13.97 4.74 -14.36
C GLN A 29 -14.16 4.20 -15.78
N GLY A 30 -14.14 5.06 -16.81
CA GLY A 30 -14.38 4.68 -18.21
C GLY A 30 -13.18 4.03 -18.92
N ASN A 31 -11.99 4.11 -18.36
CA ASN A 31 -10.76 3.67 -19.03
C ASN A 31 -9.99 2.60 -18.21
N ARG A 32 -10.70 1.66 -17.58
CA ARG A 32 -10.05 0.46 -17.04
C ARG A 32 -9.68 -0.45 -18.22
N PRO A 33 -8.38 -0.67 -18.47
CA PRO A 33 -7.98 -1.62 -19.50
C PRO A 33 -8.44 -3.01 -19.09
N GLN A 34 -9.43 -3.53 -19.77
CA GLN A 34 -9.74 -4.95 -19.96
C GLN A 34 -9.72 -5.85 -18.69
N GLU A 35 -10.62 -5.59 -17.76
CA GLU A 35 -10.98 -6.52 -16.67
C GLU A 35 -11.21 -7.95 -17.16
N ASN A 36 -11.66 -8.13 -18.41
CA ASN A 36 -11.87 -9.44 -19.04
C ASN A 36 -10.56 -10.15 -19.43
N SER A 37 -9.50 -9.42 -19.83
CA SER A 37 -8.22 -10.05 -20.17
C SER A 37 -7.45 -10.49 -18.94
N GLU A 38 -7.51 -9.70 -17.86
CA GLU A 38 -6.91 -10.06 -16.57
C GLU A 38 -7.61 -11.25 -15.93
N ARG A 39 -8.95 -11.30 -15.98
CA ARG A 39 -9.71 -12.46 -15.52
C ARG A 39 -9.38 -13.72 -16.30
N ASN A 40 -9.25 -13.64 -17.63
CA ASN A 40 -8.90 -14.78 -18.46
C ASN A 40 -7.47 -15.26 -18.17
N TYR A 41 -6.52 -14.34 -17.94
CA TYR A 41 -5.17 -14.71 -17.55
C TYR A 41 -5.16 -15.40 -16.18
N MET A 42 -5.82 -14.84 -15.17
CA MET A 42 -5.87 -15.40 -13.81
C MET A 42 -6.60 -16.75 -13.74
N SER A 43 -7.47 -17.07 -14.70
CA SER A 43 -8.18 -18.36 -14.79
C SER A 43 -7.47 -19.39 -15.68
N SER A 44 -6.33 -19.06 -16.26
CA SER A 44 -5.57 -20.02 -17.07
C SER A 44 -5.01 -21.14 -16.18
N PRO A 45 -4.90 -22.39 -16.69
CA PRO A 45 -4.32 -23.50 -15.92
C PRO A 45 -2.91 -23.22 -15.44
N GLU A 46 -2.13 -22.46 -16.19
CA GLU A 46 -0.76 -22.06 -15.84
C GLU A 46 -0.75 -21.09 -14.65
N SER A 47 -1.62 -20.07 -14.68
CA SER A 47 -1.75 -19.11 -13.55
C SER A 47 -2.28 -19.79 -12.29
N GLN A 48 -3.20 -20.75 -12.43
CA GLN A 48 -3.70 -21.53 -11.30
C GLN A 48 -2.59 -22.40 -10.69
N ALA A 49 -1.81 -23.09 -11.53
CA ALA A 49 -0.68 -23.90 -11.06
C ALA A 49 0.37 -23.04 -10.33
N TRP A 50 0.62 -21.83 -10.82
CA TRP A 50 1.50 -20.88 -10.12
C TRP A 50 0.91 -20.42 -8.79
N LEU A 51 -0.37 -20.04 -8.75
CA LEU A 51 -1.06 -19.65 -7.51
C LEU A 51 -1.05 -20.77 -6.46
N ASP A 52 -1.17 -22.03 -6.89
CA ASP A 52 -1.10 -23.19 -5.99
C ASP A 52 0.31 -23.44 -5.44
N SER A 53 1.34 -22.89 -6.07
CA SER A 53 2.75 -23.01 -5.66
C SER A 53 3.25 -21.85 -4.80
N VAL A 54 2.45 -20.78 -4.66
CA VAL A 54 2.82 -19.57 -3.93
C VAL A 54 2.05 -19.47 -2.63
N ASP A 55 2.78 -19.36 -1.53
CA ASP A 55 2.21 -19.03 -0.23
C ASP A 55 2.32 -17.53 0.05
N ILE A 56 1.19 -16.92 0.40
CA ILE A 56 1.12 -15.51 0.80
C ILE A 56 0.79 -15.45 2.29
N SER A 57 1.64 -14.80 3.06
CA SER A 57 1.48 -14.65 4.51
C SER A 57 1.49 -13.18 4.93
N LEU A 58 0.68 -12.87 5.95
CA LEU A 58 0.69 -11.55 6.58
C LEU A 58 1.80 -11.50 7.64
N LEU A 59 2.68 -10.51 7.51
CA LEU A 59 3.69 -10.18 8.50
C LEU A 59 3.20 -9.02 9.37
N THR A 60 3.31 -9.17 10.68
CA THR A 60 3.08 -8.10 11.65
C THR A 60 4.38 -7.83 12.38
N CYS A 61 4.86 -6.60 12.34
CA CYS A 61 6.10 -6.17 12.94
C CYS A 61 5.83 -5.35 14.20
N GLY A 62 6.59 -5.61 15.25
CA GLY A 62 6.49 -4.89 16.52
C GLY A 62 6.76 -3.39 16.38
N PRO A 63 6.31 -2.59 17.37
CA PRO A 63 6.62 -1.18 17.41
C PRO A 63 8.13 -0.94 17.59
N GLY A 64 8.60 0.17 17.04
CA GLY A 64 9.95 0.70 17.26
C GLY A 64 9.92 1.94 18.14
N GLN A 65 11.05 2.60 18.29
CA GLN A 65 11.19 3.79 19.12
C GLN A 65 10.96 5.10 18.36
N GLU A 66 11.01 5.03 17.03
CA GLU A 66 10.86 6.19 16.18
C GLU A 66 9.39 6.50 15.87
N VAL A 67 9.08 7.77 15.64
CA VAL A 67 7.69 8.24 15.41
C VAL A 67 6.97 7.45 14.31
N TRP A 68 7.66 7.10 13.23
CA TRP A 68 7.10 6.35 12.10
C TRP A 68 6.94 4.86 12.37
N SER A 69 7.62 4.31 13.37
CA SER A 69 7.56 2.90 13.74
C SER A 69 6.76 2.61 15.01
N TYR A 70 6.25 3.64 15.66
CA TYR A 70 5.65 3.58 16.99
C TYR A 70 4.42 2.65 17.08
N TYR A 71 3.66 2.52 16.00
CA TYR A 71 2.46 1.68 15.94
C TYR A 71 2.72 0.29 15.35
N GLY A 72 3.98 -0.04 15.10
CA GLY A 72 4.34 -1.26 14.40
C GLY A 72 4.17 -1.11 12.89
N HIS A 73 4.18 -2.23 12.18
CA HIS A 73 4.09 -2.26 10.74
C HIS A 73 3.46 -3.55 10.24
N THR A 74 2.98 -3.56 9.01
CA THR A 74 2.41 -4.72 8.35
C THR A 74 3.00 -4.86 6.96
N ALA A 75 3.44 -6.07 6.61
CA ALA A 75 3.97 -6.42 5.30
C ALA A 75 3.38 -7.75 4.81
N LEU A 76 3.60 -8.10 3.56
CA LEU A 76 3.28 -9.45 3.05
C LEU A 76 4.58 -10.21 2.80
N ARG A 77 4.56 -11.52 3.07
CA ARG A 77 5.56 -12.47 2.59
C ARG A 77 4.97 -13.23 1.42
N ILE A 78 5.72 -13.35 0.35
CA ILE A 78 5.41 -14.14 -0.83
C ILE A 78 6.49 -15.20 -0.96
N GLU A 79 6.11 -16.47 -0.81
CA GLU A 79 7.00 -17.62 -0.87
C GLU A 79 6.62 -18.47 -2.08
N ASP A 80 7.49 -18.49 -3.10
CA ASP A 80 7.31 -19.29 -4.31
C ASP A 80 8.17 -20.56 -4.21
N HIS A 81 7.52 -21.68 -3.97
CA HIS A 81 8.18 -22.96 -3.77
C HIS A 81 8.75 -23.57 -5.06
N VAL A 82 8.25 -23.16 -6.24
CA VAL A 82 8.75 -23.64 -7.52
C VAL A 82 10.05 -22.95 -7.91
N HIS A 83 10.12 -21.64 -7.73
CA HIS A 83 11.31 -20.86 -8.10
C HIS A 83 12.25 -20.63 -6.93
N GLY A 84 11.90 -21.05 -5.71
CA GLY A 84 12.72 -20.89 -4.52
C GLY A 84 12.88 -19.42 -4.10
N THR A 85 11.89 -18.57 -4.41
CA THR A 85 11.90 -17.15 -4.02
C THR A 85 11.11 -16.92 -2.75
N ASP A 86 11.66 -16.11 -1.84
CA ASP A 86 11.06 -15.74 -0.56
C ASP A 86 11.22 -14.23 -0.35
N LEU A 87 10.14 -13.50 -0.54
CA LEU A 87 10.11 -12.06 -0.63
C LEU A 87 9.20 -11.44 0.42
N ALA A 88 9.66 -10.33 1.01
CA ALA A 88 8.82 -9.43 1.79
C ALA A 88 8.41 -8.22 0.93
N VAL A 89 7.11 -7.99 0.82
CA VAL A 89 6.53 -6.82 0.18
C VAL A 89 6.12 -5.84 1.26
N ASN A 90 6.80 -4.71 1.29
CA ASN A 90 6.70 -3.70 2.34
C ASN A 90 6.07 -2.42 1.78
N TRP A 91 4.95 -1.98 2.34
CA TRP A 91 4.31 -0.71 2.01
C TRP A 91 4.72 0.38 2.97
N GLY A 92 4.63 1.62 2.51
CA GLY A 92 4.88 2.76 3.36
C GLY A 92 6.36 3.09 3.53
N MET A 93 7.20 2.65 2.60
CA MET A 93 8.57 3.15 2.52
C MET A 93 8.58 4.61 2.10
N PHE A 94 9.45 5.39 2.68
CA PHE A 94 9.56 6.81 2.40
C PHE A 94 11.03 7.28 2.51
N SER A 95 11.31 8.44 1.94
CA SER A 95 12.63 9.04 2.00
C SER A 95 12.74 10.03 3.15
N PHE A 96 13.72 9.83 4.03
CA PHE A 96 14.06 10.78 5.10
C PHE A 96 14.74 12.07 4.59
N LYS A 97 15.10 12.12 3.30
CA LYS A 97 15.80 13.26 2.70
C LYS A 97 14.89 14.48 2.46
N GLN A 98 13.60 14.35 2.67
CA GLN A 98 12.64 15.45 2.48
C GLN A 98 12.76 16.47 3.62
N ALA A 99 12.78 17.76 3.26
CA ALA A 99 12.75 18.85 4.24
C ALA A 99 11.48 18.74 5.11
N PHE A 100 11.62 18.98 6.41
CA PHE A 100 10.52 18.89 7.39
C PHE A 100 9.81 17.52 7.42
N PHE A 101 10.58 16.44 7.23
CA PHE A 101 10.06 15.08 7.15
C PHE A 101 9.04 14.74 8.26
N ILE A 102 9.35 15.02 9.54
CA ILE A 102 8.44 14.70 10.67
C ILE A 102 7.09 15.40 10.52
N LEU A 103 7.07 16.68 10.15
CA LEU A 103 5.83 17.43 9.94
C LEU A 103 5.04 16.84 8.76
N ARG A 104 5.72 16.55 7.65
CA ARG A 104 5.08 15.93 6.48
C ARG A 104 4.49 14.56 6.82
N PHE A 105 5.21 13.76 7.60
CA PHE A 105 4.75 12.45 8.06
C PHE A 105 3.50 12.58 8.94
N VAL A 106 3.51 13.45 9.95
CA VAL A 106 2.37 13.67 10.86
C VAL A 106 1.13 14.17 10.12
N PHE A 107 1.31 15.02 9.09
CA PHE A 107 0.20 15.55 8.28
C PHE A 107 -0.18 14.65 7.09
N GLY A 108 0.41 13.45 6.94
CA GLY A 108 0.11 12.53 5.85
C GLY A 108 0.56 13.03 4.47
N MET A 109 1.54 13.93 4.41
CA MET A 109 2.08 14.51 3.17
C MET A 109 3.37 13.82 2.70
N THR A 110 3.60 12.59 3.16
CA THR A 110 4.80 11.80 2.79
C THR A 110 4.50 10.97 1.55
N ASP A 111 5.42 10.96 0.59
CA ASP A 111 5.35 10.09 -0.57
C ASP A 111 5.74 8.67 -0.16
N TYR A 112 4.78 7.76 -0.19
CA TYR A 112 4.99 6.36 0.15
C TYR A 112 5.29 5.53 -1.09
N GLN A 113 6.19 4.56 -0.93
CA GLN A 113 6.60 3.62 -1.97
C GLN A 113 6.43 2.19 -1.48
N ILE A 114 6.34 1.25 -2.42
CA ILE A 114 6.40 -0.18 -2.16
C ILE A 114 7.87 -0.61 -2.31
N GLY A 115 8.37 -1.37 -1.34
CA GLY A 115 9.66 -2.04 -1.41
C GLY A 115 9.48 -3.56 -1.44
N ILE A 116 10.30 -4.24 -2.24
CA ILE A 116 10.33 -5.69 -2.30
C ILE A 116 11.76 -6.12 -1.97
N PHE A 117 11.90 -6.99 -0.97
CA PHE A 117 13.19 -7.43 -0.44
C PHE A 117 13.21 -8.94 -0.24
N PRO A 118 14.37 -9.59 -0.30
CA PRO A 118 14.52 -10.93 0.24
C PRO A 118 14.06 -10.97 1.71
N MET A 119 13.34 -12.02 2.10
CA MET A 119 12.79 -12.17 3.44
C MET A 119 13.87 -12.12 4.52
N GLU A 120 15.05 -12.67 4.24
CA GLU A 120 16.21 -12.64 5.15
C GLU A 120 16.65 -11.21 5.49
N HIS A 121 16.68 -10.32 4.48
CA HIS A 121 17.04 -8.91 4.69
C HIS A 121 15.97 -8.19 5.53
N PHE A 122 14.70 -8.47 5.27
CA PHE A 122 13.59 -7.92 6.04
C PHE A 122 13.69 -8.32 7.52
N ILE A 123 13.92 -9.60 7.81
CA ILE A 123 14.07 -10.08 9.19
C ILE A 123 15.32 -9.49 9.85
N ALA A 124 16.44 -9.41 9.12
CA ALA A 124 17.68 -8.84 9.65
C ALA A 124 17.50 -7.37 10.05
N GLU A 125 16.81 -6.57 9.25
CA GLU A 125 16.50 -5.17 9.54
C GLU A 125 15.71 -5.04 10.84
N TYR A 126 14.56 -5.71 10.98
CA TYR A 126 13.74 -5.65 12.19
C TYR A 126 14.44 -6.20 13.41
N SER A 127 15.24 -7.25 13.26
CA SER A 127 16.03 -7.83 14.36
C SER A 127 17.11 -6.87 14.85
N SER A 128 17.76 -6.13 13.94
CA SER A 128 18.77 -5.13 14.30
C SER A 128 18.18 -3.96 15.10
N GLU A 129 16.92 -3.66 14.89
CA GLU A 129 16.15 -2.64 15.64
C GLU A 129 15.54 -3.20 16.94
N GLY A 130 15.75 -4.47 17.27
CA GLY A 130 15.14 -5.13 18.43
C GLY A 130 13.62 -5.31 18.34
N ARG A 131 13.09 -5.32 17.13
CA ARG A 131 11.66 -5.46 16.84
C ARG A 131 11.32 -6.89 16.47
N TRP A 132 10.21 -7.40 16.97
CA TRP A 132 9.72 -8.73 16.61
C TRP A 132 8.94 -8.71 15.29
N VAL A 133 8.97 -9.82 14.57
CA VAL A 133 8.15 -10.09 13.39
C VAL A 133 7.34 -11.35 13.64
N ARG A 134 6.02 -11.29 13.40
CA ARG A 134 5.11 -12.43 13.48
C ARG A 134 4.47 -12.68 12.13
N GLN A 135 4.44 -13.94 11.72
CA GLN A 135 3.80 -14.39 10.50
C GLN A 135 2.46 -15.04 10.83
N ARG A 136 1.42 -14.73 10.07
CA ARG A 136 0.17 -15.49 10.01
C ARG A 136 0.09 -16.17 8.65
N SER A 137 -0.05 -17.48 8.69
CA SER A 137 -0.19 -18.29 7.46
C SER A 137 -1.44 -17.92 6.68
N SER A 138 -1.28 -17.95 5.55
CA SER A 138 -1.70 -17.84 4.19
C SER A 138 -3.21 -17.98 3.91
N VAL A 139 -3.57 -17.20 2.92
CA VAL A 139 -4.88 -17.19 2.27
C VAL A 139 -5.14 -18.49 1.46
N SER A 140 -4.12 -19.27 1.13
CA SER A 140 -4.28 -20.52 0.38
C SER A 140 -5.16 -21.56 1.08
N THR A 141 -5.19 -21.55 2.42
CA THR A 141 -6.06 -22.46 3.21
C THR A 141 -7.54 -22.03 3.24
N LEU A 142 -7.86 -20.80 2.85
CA LEU A 142 -9.24 -20.29 2.86
C LEU A 142 -9.97 -20.44 1.53
N MET A 143 -9.30 -20.92 0.48
CA MET A 143 -9.87 -21.12 -0.85
C MET A 143 -10.06 -22.61 -1.24
N LYS A 144 -9.94 -23.53 -0.27
CA LYS A 144 -10.26 -24.96 -0.47
C LYS A 144 -11.61 -25.31 0.09
#